data_f4538b4c0cd03538e7c467e2de76d78a
#
_entry.id   f4538b4c0cd03538e7c467e2de76d78a
#
_cell.length_a   1.000
_cell.length_b   1.000
_cell.length_c   1.000
_cell.angle_alpha   90.00
_cell.angle_beta   90.00
_cell.angle_gamma   90.00
#
_symmetry.space_group_name_H-M   'P 1'
#
loop_
_entity.id
_entity.type
_entity.pdbx_description
1 polymer ?
#
loop_
_entity_poly.entity_id
_entity_poly.type
_entity_poly.pdbx_seq_one_letter_code
_entity_poly.pdbx_strand_id
1 'polypeptide(L)'
;MCLTIKDLALCGVQNPPPFEKGGRKLLFFPNNTSGGRPMNLVTEHLTIRELRMEDLEQFDRLGNSDFVLQYLCMFKMDREGSRNYLQQMIANQKDFAIASKEDDRLIGKIHIDKDHLRYDVNSIDLAYWLGEEYTRKGYMTEALTAFIDYLFSVKHYDSISAQVLAPNIASQALLRKLGFRQEGYLHRALRYNDVVYDNVLFSLQRDEVAPL
;
A
#
# COMPACT_ATOMS: atom_id res chain seq x y z
N MET A 1 6.46 2.28 -5.10
CA MET A 1 5.08 2.43 -4.68
C MET A 1 4.26 2.63 -5.93
N CYS A 2 3.39 1.74 -6.23
CA CYS A 2 2.52 1.82 -7.40
C CYS A 2 1.08 1.82 -6.89
N LEU A 3 0.29 2.78 -7.35
CA LEU A 3 -1.16 2.74 -7.21
C LEU A 3 -1.69 1.71 -8.19
N THR A 4 -2.70 0.96 -7.80
CA THR A 4 -3.39 0.05 -8.71
C THR A 4 -4.14 0.84 -9.80
N ILE A 5 -4.32 0.23 -10.97
CA ILE A 5 -5.00 0.81 -12.14
C ILE A 5 -6.40 1.37 -11.80
N LYS A 6 -7.00 0.95 -10.69
CA LYS A 6 -8.32 1.44 -10.23
C LYS A 6 -8.30 2.83 -9.63
N ASP A 7 -7.20 3.27 -9.04
CA ASP A 7 -7.11 4.64 -8.51
C ASP A 7 -7.06 5.69 -9.63
N LEU A 8 -6.69 5.27 -10.86
CA LEU A 8 -6.75 6.10 -12.07
C LEU A 8 -8.18 6.25 -12.61
N ALA A 9 -9.10 5.36 -12.27
CA ALA A 9 -10.49 5.40 -12.77
C ALA A 9 -11.34 6.52 -12.14
N LEU A 10 -10.92 7.13 -11.04
CA LEU A 10 -11.58 8.29 -10.43
C LEU A 10 -11.33 9.60 -11.20
N CYS A 11 -10.45 9.60 -12.20
CA CYS A 11 -10.20 10.74 -13.09
C CYS A 11 -11.02 10.70 -14.41
N GLY A 12 -12.27 10.26 -14.39
CA GLY A 12 -13.22 10.58 -15.46
C GLY A 12 -13.03 9.87 -16.81
N VAL A 13 -12.35 8.73 -16.88
CA VAL A 13 -12.28 7.91 -18.10
C VAL A 13 -13.40 6.87 -18.10
N GLN A 14 -14.30 6.96 -19.09
CA GLN A 14 -15.46 6.06 -19.27
C GLN A 14 -15.03 4.60 -19.42
N ASN A 15 -15.73 3.72 -18.70
CA ASN A 15 -15.54 2.27 -18.74
C ASN A 15 -15.77 1.67 -20.13
N PRO A 16 -14.97 0.68 -20.57
CA PRO A 16 -15.32 -0.16 -21.71
C PRO A 16 -16.50 -1.08 -21.34
N PRO A 17 -17.33 -1.50 -22.32
CA PRO A 17 -18.52 -2.28 -22.08
C PRO A 17 -18.20 -3.68 -21.53
N PRO A 18 -19.15 -4.30 -20.79
CA PRO A 18 -18.93 -5.59 -20.15
C PRO A 18 -18.86 -6.73 -21.17
N PHE A 19 -17.88 -7.62 -21.05
CA PHE A 19 -17.87 -8.90 -21.71
C PHE A 19 -18.82 -9.85 -20.97
N GLU A 20 -19.98 -10.14 -21.59
CA GLU A 20 -20.79 -11.27 -21.19
C GLU A 20 -20.21 -12.56 -21.76
N LYS A 21 -19.92 -13.54 -20.92
CA LYS A 21 -20.23 -14.98 -21.14
C LYS A 21 -19.81 -15.86 -19.96
N GLY A 22 -20.73 -16.68 -19.52
CA GLY A 22 -20.47 -17.95 -18.85
C GLY A 22 -20.53 -17.88 -17.32
N GLY A 23 -21.70 -18.21 -16.76
CA GLY A 23 -21.97 -18.30 -15.33
C GLY A 23 -20.94 -19.10 -14.54
N ARG A 24 -20.06 -18.41 -13.84
CA ARG A 24 -19.48 -18.86 -12.57
C ARG A 24 -19.78 -17.77 -11.56
N LYS A 25 -20.43 -18.16 -10.46
CA LYS A 25 -20.64 -17.31 -9.30
C LYS A 25 -19.34 -16.60 -8.96
N LEU A 26 -19.27 -15.30 -9.19
CA LEU A 26 -18.31 -14.43 -8.53
C LEU A 26 -18.56 -14.61 -7.03
N LEU A 27 -17.65 -15.27 -6.36
CA LEU A 27 -17.60 -15.27 -4.91
C LEU A 27 -17.33 -13.82 -4.50
N PHE A 28 -18.38 -13.13 -4.13
CA PHE A 28 -18.30 -11.92 -3.33
C PHE A 28 -17.52 -12.31 -2.08
N PHE A 29 -16.32 -11.80 -1.93
CA PHE A 29 -15.68 -11.79 -0.62
C PHE A 29 -16.55 -10.89 0.24
N PRO A 30 -17.20 -11.42 1.29
CA PRO A 30 -17.94 -10.57 2.21
C PRO A 30 -16.94 -9.57 2.80
N ASN A 31 -17.31 -8.29 2.80
CA ASN A 31 -16.71 -7.32 3.70
C ASN A 31 -16.73 -7.98 5.07
N ASN A 32 -15.58 -8.36 5.57
CA ASN A 32 -15.46 -9.04 6.84
C ASN A 32 -15.67 -8.00 7.95
N THR A 33 -16.92 -7.59 8.15
CA THR A 33 -17.41 -6.91 9.33
C THR A 33 -17.57 -7.95 10.44
N SER A 34 -16.52 -8.71 10.70
CA SER A 34 -16.39 -9.41 11.97
C SER A 34 -15.94 -8.35 12.98
N GLY A 35 -16.74 -8.10 14.00
CA GLY A 35 -16.49 -7.18 15.10
C GLY A 35 -15.21 -7.52 15.87
N GLY A 36 -14.07 -7.34 15.21
CA GLY A 36 -12.73 -7.48 15.75
C GLY A 36 -12.27 -6.11 16.28
N ARG A 37 -11.48 -6.15 17.32
CA ARG A 37 -10.79 -4.96 17.83
C ARG A 37 -10.08 -4.27 16.64
N PRO A 38 -10.05 -2.92 16.59
CA PRO A 38 -9.31 -2.19 15.56
C PRO A 38 -7.87 -2.69 15.53
N MET A 39 -7.30 -2.81 14.33
CA MET A 39 -5.91 -3.23 14.18
C MET A 39 -5.00 -2.23 14.89
N ASN A 40 -4.14 -2.74 15.76
CA ASN A 40 -3.16 -1.94 16.48
C ASN A 40 -1.92 -2.80 16.73
N LEU A 41 -0.88 -2.63 15.89
CA LEU A 41 0.40 -3.29 16.05
C LEU A 41 1.37 -2.31 16.68
N VAL A 42 1.86 -2.64 17.87
CA VAL A 42 2.83 -1.81 18.59
C VAL A 42 4.22 -2.43 18.46
N THR A 43 5.18 -1.65 18.01
CA THR A 43 6.58 -2.03 17.87
C THR A 43 7.47 -1.26 18.85
N GLU A 44 8.77 -1.24 18.64
CA GLU A 44 9.71 -0.51 19.50
C GLU A 44 9.43 1.01 19.45
N HIS A 45 9.31 1.58 18.23
CA HIS A 45 9.18 3.03 18.02
C HIS A 45 7.84 3.43 17.41
N LEU A 46 7.04 2.49 16.91
CA LEU A 46 5.88 2.78 16.07
C LEU A 46 4.61 2.11 16.58
N THR A 47 3.49 2.67 16.10
CA THR A 47 2.17 2.05 16.13
C THR A 47 1.64 2.00 14.71
N ILE A 48 1.28 0.80 14.21
CA ILE A 48 0.57 0.63 12.95
C ILE A 48 -0.91 0.42 13.28
N ARG A 49 -1.75 1.34 12.84
CA ARG A 49 -3.19 1.40 13.17
C ARG A 49 -4.05 1.82 11.99
N GLU A 50 -5.34 1.72 12.14
CA GLU A 50 -6.28 2.31 11.18
C GLU A 50 -6.07 3.82 11.07
N LEU A 51 -6.31 4.35 9.86
CA LEU A 51 -6.35 5.80 9.63
C LEU A 51 -7.56 6.41 10.33
N ARG A 52 -7.42 7.66 10.77
CA ARG A 52 -8.48 8.44 11.40
C ARG A 52 -8.44 9.90 10.95
N MET A 53 -9.52 10.64 11.16
CA MET A 53 -9.60 12.04 10.69
C MET A 53 -8.61 12.98 11.38
N GLU A 54 -8.18 12.65 12.58
CA GLU A 54 -7.14 13.38 13.32
C GLU A 54 -5.78 13.34 12.62
N ASP A 55 -5.57 12.36 11.73
CA ASP A 55 -4.35 12.26 10.93
C ASP A 55 -4.28 13.29 9.79
N LEU A 56 -5.36 14.03 9.49
CA LEU A 56 -5.49 14.89 8.33
C LEU A 56 -4.34 15.90 8.18
N GLU A 57 -3.90 16.52 9.25
CA GLU A 57 -2.84 17.54 9.20
C GLU A 57 -1.52 16.93 8.70
N GLN A 58 -1.12 15.81 9.28
CA GLN A 58 0.12 15.11 8.89
C GLN A 58 -0.01 14.43 7.54
N PHE A 59 -1.18 13.84 7.26
CA PHE A 59 -1.48 13.24 5.97
C PHE A 59 -1.37 14.25 4.83
N ASP A 60 -1.97 15.43 4.97
CA ASP A 60 -1.91 16.51 4.00
C ASP A 60 -0.46 17.03 3.84
N ARG A 61 0.23 17.32 4.92
CA ARG A 61 1.60 17.83 4.92
C ARG A 61 2.60 16.85 4.31
N LEU A 62 2.59 15.59 4.75
CA LEU A 62 3.56 14.59 4.33
C LEU A 62 3.20 13.99 2.96
N GLY A 63 1.92 13.64 2.75
CA GLY A 63 1.43 13.03 1.53
C GLY A 63 1.54 13.93 0.30
N ASN A 64 1.43 15.26 0.50
CA ASN A 64 1.59 16.27 -0.55
C ASN A 64 3.04 16.74 -0.73
N SER A 65 4.00 16.19 -0.01
CA SER A 65 5.41 16.56 -0.21
C SER A 65 5.93 16.02 -1.54
N ASP A 66 6.80 16.80 -2.20
CA ASP A 66 7.42 16.38 -3.46
C ASP A 66 8.21 15.07 -3.29
N PHE A 67 8.80 14.88 -2.12
CA PHE A 67 9.50 13.63 -1.75
C PHE A 67 8.59 12.40 -1.80
N VAL A 68 7.38 12.50 -1.28
CA VAL A 68 6.41 11.40 -1.30
C VAL A 68 5.79 11.24 -2.68
N LEU A 69 5.39 12.35 -3.32
CA LEU A 69 4.69 12.33 -4.61
C LEU A 69 5.55 11.85 -5.77
N GLN A 70 6.89 12.00 -5.71
CA GLN A 70 7.78 11.63 -6.82
C GLN A 70 7.65 10.17 -7.29
N TYR A 71 7.17 9.26 -6.40
CA TYR A 71 7.00 7.83 -6.71
C TYR A 71 5.57 7.33 -6.49
N LEU A 72 4.64 8.21 -6.07
CA LEU A 72 3.24 7.85 -5.89
C LEU A 72 2.41 7.93 -7.17
N CYS A 73 2.90 8.64 -8.19
CA CYS A 73 2.14 8.95 -9.39
C CYS A 73 0.78 9.61 -9.07
N MET A 74 0.75 10.50 -8.08
CA MET A 74 -0.42 11.25 -7.65
C MET A 74 -0.16 12.75 -7.79
N PHE A 75 -1.23 13.49 -8.06
CA PHE A 75 -1.16 14.96 -8.06
C PHE A 75 -1.25 15.49 -6.63
N LYS A 76 -0.62 16.66 -6.44
CA LYS A 76 -0.76 17.41 -5.21
C LYS A 76 -2.22 17.82 -5.02
N MET A 77 -2.75 17.57 -3.86
CA MET A 77 -4.13 17.90 -3.48
C MET A 77 -4.15 19.20 -2.67
N ASP A 78 -5.24 19.96 -2.78
CA ASP A 78 -5.54 20.97 -1.79
C ASP A 78 -6.04 20.32 -0.49
N ARG A 79 -6.24 21.12 0.54
CA ARG A 79 -6.64 20.61 1.86
C ARG A 79 -8.01 19.91 1.85
N GLU A 80 -8.92 20.35 1.00
CA GLU A 80 -10.24 19.72 0.87
C GLU A 80 -10.10 18.37 0.14
N GLY A 81 -9.31 18.31 -0.91
CA GLY A 81 -8.96 17.06 -1.60
C GLY A 81 -8.30 16.06 -0.66
N SER A 82 -7.33 16.49 0.15
CA SER A 82 -6.68 15.64 1.17
C SER A 82 -7.69 15.11 2.20
N ARG A 83 -8.63 15.95 2.64
CA ARG A 83 -9.71 15.54 3.56
C ARG A 83 -10.60 14.48 2.93
N ASN A 84 -11.10 14.74 1.73
CA ASN A 84 -12.00 13.83 1.02
C ASN A 84 -11.32 12.49 0.73
N TYR A 85 -10.05 12.52 0.34
CA TYR A 85 -9.27 11.32 0.07
C TYR A 85 -9.01 10.53 1.35
N LEU A 86 -8.66 11.18 2.46
CA LEU A 86 -8.50 10.51 3.76
C LEU A 86 -9.81 9.85 4.23
N GLN A 87 -10.96 10.52 4.07
CA GLN A 87 -12.27 9.94 4.38
C GLN A 87 -12.55 8.67 3.58
N GLN A 88 -12.24 8.69 2.27
CA GLN A 88 -12.39 7.50 1.41
C GLN A 88 -11.49 6.35 1.87
N MET A 89 -10.23 6.64 2.22
CA MET A 89 -9.31 5.60 2.72
C MET A 89 -9.78 4.99 4.04
N ILE A 90 -10.30 5.81 4.96
CA ILE A 90 -10.88 5.34 6.23
C ILE A 90 -12.08 4.41 5.93
N ALA A 91 -12.95 4.80 5.01
CA ALA A 91 -14.13 4.02 4.64
C ALA A 91 -13.76 2.69 3.96
N ASN A 92 -12.72 2.66 3.15
CA ASN A 92 -12.26 1.48 2.41
C ASN A 92 -11.50 0.47 3.28
N GLN A 93 -10.97 0.87 4.44
CA GLN A 93 -10.23 0.02 5.39
C GLN A 93 -9.05 -0.77 4.79
N LYS A 94 -8.41 -0.20 3.77
CA LYS A 94 -7.24 -0.77 3.09
C LYS A 94 -5.95 -0.04 3.42
N ASP A 95 -6.05 1.06 4.14
CA ASP A 95 -4.97 1.98 4.45
C ASP A 95 -4.73 2.04 5.97
N PHE A 96 -3.46 1.99 6.34
CA PHE A 96 -3.03 1.95 7.73
C PHE A 96 -2.01 3.05 7.99
N ALA A 97 -2.20 3.78 9.08
CA ALA A 97 -1.23 4.75 9.55
C ALA A 97 0.01 4.06 10.10
N ILE A 98 1.18 4.54 9.73
CA ILE A 98 2.40 4.36 10.51
C ILE A 98 2.48 5.59 11.40
N ALA A 99 2.34 5.42 12.71
CA ALA A 99 2.36 6.51 13.68
C ALA A 99 3.56 6.37 14.62
N SER A 100 4.10 7.49 15.07
CA SER A 100 5.10 7.53 16.13
C SER A 100 4.48 7.00 17.43
N LYS A 101 5.16 6.11 18.14
CA LYS A 101 4.69 5.59 19.42
C LYS A 101 4.68 6.64 20.53
N GLU A 102 5.51 7.68 20.41
CA GLU A 102 5.69 8.70 21.41
C GLU A 102 4.49 9.64 21.51
N ASP A 103 3.98 10.11 20.36
CA ASP A 103 2.95 11.15 20.27
C ASP A 103 1.76 10.77 19.38
N ASP A 104 1.73 9.52 18.88
CA ASP A 104 0.72 8.95 18.01
C ASP A 104 0.49 9.74 16.68
N ARG A 105 1.46 10.59 16.28
CA ARG A 105 1.40 11.36 15.04
C ARG A 105 1.69 10.46 13.84
N LEU A 106 0.88 10.59 12.80
CA LEU A 106 1.12 9.93 11.52
C LEU A 106 2.46 10.40 10.92
N ILE A 107 3.34 9.44 10.60
CA ILE A 107 4.62 9.66 9.94
C ILE A 107 4.72 9.00 8.57
N GLY A 108 3.78 8.12 8.25
CA GLY A 108 3.71 7.39 6.97
C GLY A 108 2.45 6.56 6.86
N LYS A 109 2.36 5.79 5.79
CA LYS A 109 1.18 4.98 5.48
C LYS A 109 1.58 3.65 4.85
N ILE A 110 0.79 2.61 5.13
CA ILE A 110 0.78 1.34 4.42
C ILE A 110 -0.58 1.21 3.74
N HIS A 111 -0.60 0.68 2.52
CA HIS A 111 -1.79 0.36 1.76
C HIS A 111 -1.74 -1.09 1.31
N ILE A 112 -2.88 -1.77 1.36
CA ILE A 112 -3.04 -3.10 0.78
C ILE A 112 -4.21 -3.10 -0.20
N ASP A 113 -4.05 -3.79 -1.31
CA ASP A 113 -5.14 -4.02 -2.25
C ASP A 113 -5.07 -5.43 -2.83
N LYS A 114 -6.03 -5.78 -3.67
CA LYS A 114 -6.04 -7.04 -4.40
C LYS A 114 -4.80 -7.14 -5.28
N ASP A 115 -4.10 -8.26 -5.19
CA ASP A 115 -3.05 -8.60 -6.15
C ASP A 115 -3.68 -8.94 -7.51
N HIS A 116 -3.40 -8.12 -8.52
CA HIS A 116 -3.89 -8.32 -9.88
C HIS A 116 -2.94 -9.16 -10.75
N LEU A 117 -1.77 -9.51 -10.23
CA LEU A 117 -0.79 -10.34 -10.93
C LEU A 117 -1.05 -11.84 -10.73
N ARG A 118 -1.86 -12.20 -9.73
CA ARG A 118 -2.16 -13.59 -9.38
C ARG A 118 -3.65 -13.86 -9.50
N TYR A 119 -3.98 -15.03 -10.01
CA TYR A 119 -5.35 -15.50 -10.17
C TYR A 119 -5.62 -16.65 -9.20
N ASP A 120 -6.69 -16.52 -8.41
CA ASP A 120 -7.15 -17.55 -7.45
C ASP A 120 -6.10 -17.97 -6.40
N VAL A 121 -5.23 -17.03 -6.06
CA VAL A 121 -4.27 -17.14 -4.96
C VAL A 121 -4.68 -16.14 -3.87
N ASN A 122 -4.63 -16.54 -2.62
CA ASN A 122 -4.88 -15.64 -1.50
C ASN A 122 -3.72 -14.68 -1.30
N SER A 123 -3.65 -13.66 -2.15
CA SER A 123 -2.55 -12.71 -2.25
C SER A 123 -3.03 -11.25 -2.20
N ILE A 124 -2.14 -10.38 -1.76
CA ILE A 124 -2.37 -8.93 -1.73
C ILE A 124 -1.21 -8.18 -2.38
N ASP A 125 -1.48 -6.98 -2.87
CA ASP A 125 -0.48 -5.99 -3.28
C ASP A 125 -0.25 -5.02 -2.14
N LEU A 126 1.03 -4.73 -1.86
CA LEU A 126 1.50 -3.89 -0.75
C LEU A 126 2.13 -2.62 -1.26
N ALA A 127 1.66 -1.48 -0.80
CA ALA A 127 2.26 -0.19 -1.05
C ALA A 127 2.49 0.59 0.26
N TYR A 128 3.44 1.51 0.27
CA TYR A 128 3.78 2.28 1.47
C TYR A 128 4.52 3.58 1.13
N TRP A 129 4.46 4.52 2.04
CA TRP A 129 5.31 5.71 2.03
C TRP A 129 5.62 6.19 3.45
N LEU A 130 6.68 6.97 3.58
CA LEU A 130 7.11 7.61 4.82
C LEU A 130 7.48 9.06 4.52
N GLY A 131 7.19 9.97 5.44
CA GLY A 131 7.64 11.35 5.35
C GLY A 131 9.17 11.44 5.31
N GLU A 132 9.72 12.39 4.54
CA GLU A 132 11.17 12.52 4.31
C GLU A 132 11.98 12.56 5.60
N GLU A 133 11.55 13.37 6.58
CA GLU A 133 12.23 13.55 7.87
C GLU A 133 12.26 12.29 8.75
N TYR A 134 11.46 11.28 8.41
CA TYR A 134 11.40 9.99 9.10
C TYR A 134 12.18 8.89 8.40
N THR A 135 12.74 9.16 7.21
CA THR A 135 13.53 8.18 6.45
C THR A 135 14.90 7.93 7.08
N ARG A 136 15.55 6.83 6.65
CA ARG A 136 16.90 6.42 7.10
C ARG A 136 17.05 6.17 8.61
N LYS A 137 15.95 6.08 9.36
CA LYS A 137 15.92 5.76 10.80
C LYS A 137 15.50 4.32 11.10
N GLY A 138 15.28 3.51 10.06
CA GLY A 138 14.83 2.12 10.22
C GLY A 138 13.29 1.97 10.32
N TYR A 139 12.54 3.03 10.47
CA TYR A 139 11.10 2.99 10.73
C TYR A 139 10.28 2.24 9.69
N MET A 140 10.57 2.40 8.39
CA MET A 140 9.84 1.62 7.39
C MET A 140 10.17 0.12 7.44
N THR A 141 11.42 -0.24 7.74
CA THR A 141 11.79 -1.64 7.96
C THR A 141 11.02 -2.22 9.15
N GLU A 142 11.01 -1.50 10.28
CA GLU A 142 10.30 -1.89 11.50
C GLU A 142 8.80 -2.07 11.25
N ALA A 143 8.16 -1.06 10.62
CA ALA A 143 6.73 -1.09 10.33
C ALA A 143 6.36 -2.26 9.41
N LEU A 144 7.10 -2.45 8.31
CA LEU A 144 6.79 -3.51 7.35
C LEU A 144 7.09 -4.90 7.91
N THR A 145 8.12 -5.08 8.73
CA THR A 145 8.38 -6.36 9.39
C THR A 145 7.18 -6.78 10.23
N ALA A 146 6.69 -5.90 11.10
CA ALA A 146 5.53 -6.20 11.94
C ALA A 146 4.24 -6.39 11.13
N PHE A 147 4.05 -5.61 10.07
CA PHE A 147 2.86 -5.68 9.24
C PHE A 147 2.84 -6.93 8.35
N ILE A 148 3.96 -7.36 7.80
CA ILE A 148 4.12 -8.61 7.03
C ILE A 148 3.82 -9.82 7.92
N ASP A 149 4.36 -9.85 9.14
CA ASP A 149 4.04 -10.90 10.10
C ASP A 149 2.54 -10.96 10.39
N TYR A 150 1.89 -9.83 10.62
CA TYR A 150 0.44 -9.75 10.79
C TYR A 150 -0.34 -10.28 9.58
N LEU A 151 0.09 -9.94 8.36
CA LEU A 151 -0.57 -10.40 7.13
C LEU A 151 -0.48 -11.92 6.97
N PHE A 152 0.64 -12.53 7.30
CA PHE A 152 0.85 -13.97 7.20
C PHE A 152 0.25 -14.75 8.37
N SER A 153 0.48 -14.30 9.62
CA SER A 153 0.12 -15.05 10.82
C SER A 153 -1.35 -14.86 11.24
N VAL A 154 -1.91 -13.64 11.04
CA VAL A 154 -3.26 -13.28 11.47
C VAL A 154 -4.26 -13.23 10.31
N LYS A 155 -3.88 -12.64 9.18
CA LYS A 155 -4.73 -12.53 7.99
C LYS A 155 -4.63 -13.74 7.07
N HIS A 156 -3.63 -14.59 7.27
CA HIS A 156 -3.43 -15.85 6.55
C HIS A 156 -3.30 -15.71 5.03
N TYR A 157 -2.75 -14.59 4.56
CA TYR A 157 -2.37 -14.49 3.15
C TYR A 157 -1.28 -15.51 2.80
N ASP A 158 -1.26 -15.98 1.55
CA ASP A 158 -0.24 -16.92 1.07
C ASP A 158 0.93 -16.20 0.40
N SER A 159 0.65 -15.01 -0.17
CA SER A 159 1.63 -14.22 -0.89
C SER A 159 1.37 -12.72 -0.74
N ILE A 160 2.44 -11.95 -0.69
CA ILE A 160 2.43 -10.49 -0.72
C ILE A 160 3.22 -10.05 -1.95
N SER A 161 2.59 -9.27 -2.82
CA SER A 161 3.22 -8.63 -3.97
C SER A 161 3.54 -7.17 -3.66
N ALA A 162 4.50 -6.61 -4.36
CA ALA A 162 4.76 -5.18 -4.37
C ALA A 162 5.29 -4.76 -5.75
N GLN A 163 4.78 -3.65 -6.26
CA GLN A 163 5.23 -3.07 -7.52
C GLN A 163 5.95 -1.77 -7.23
N VAL A 164 7.15 -1.61 -7.77
CA VAL A 164 8.01 -0.47 -7.50
C VAL A 164 8.44 0.17 -8.82
N LEU A 165 8.27 1.49 -8.94
CA LEU A 165 8.83 2.22 -10.08
C LEU A 165 10.33 1.96 -10.17
N ALA A 166 10.83 1.62 -11.37
CA ALA A 166 12.24 1.26 -11.56
C ALA A 166 13.24 2.29 -11.04
N PRO A 167 13.01 3.62 -11.08
CA PRO A 167 13.90 4.61 -10.48
C PRO A 167 13.91 4.61 -8.94
N ASN A 168 12.93 3.99 -8.27
CA ASN A 168 12.86 3.98 -6.80
C ASN A 168 13.77 2.89 -6.19
N ILE A 169 15.08 3.10 -6.29
CA ILE A 169 16.09 2.16 -5.80
C ILE A 169 15.98 1.90 -4.29
N ALA A 170 15.57 2.94 -3.53
CA ALA A 170 15.43 2.82 -2.07
C ALA A 170 14.34 1.81 -1.68
N SER A 171 13.16 1.86 -2.33
CA SER A 171 12.07 0.90 -2.10
C SER A 171 12.47 -0.52 -2.53
N GLN A 172 13.16 -0.67 -3.68
CA GLN A 172 13.66 -1.96 -4.12
C GLN A 172 14.66 -2.58 -3.12
N ALA A 173 15.59 -1.77 -2.60
CA ALA A 173 16.56 -2.23 -1.59
C ALA A 173 15.87 -2.65 -0.28
N LEU A 174 14.84 -1.89 0.14
CA LEU A 174 14.04 -2.22 1.32
C LEU A 174 13.31 -3.55 1.15
N LEU A 175 12.63 -3.77 0.02
CA LEU A 175 11.92 -5.02 -0.24
C LEU A 175 12.87 -6.22 -0.25
N ARG A 176 14.05 -6.10 -0.91
CA ARG A 176 15.08 -7.17 -0.86
C ARG A 176 15.57 -7.46 0.57
N LYS A 177 15.76 -6.40 1.38
CA LYS A 177 16.13 -6.55 2.80
C LYS A 177 15.05 -7.28 3.60
N LEU A 178 13.76 -7.09 3.26
CA LEU A 178 12.63 -7.78 3.89
C LEU A 178 12.38 -9.19 3.34
N GLY A 179 13.25 -9.69 2.47
CA GLY A 179 13.17 -11.04 1.92
C GLY A 179 12.32 -11.16 0.63
N PHE A 180 11.78 -10.06 0.11
CA PHE A 180 11.06 -10.12 -1.17
C PHE A 180 12.00 -10.51 -2.31
N ARG A 181 11.55 -11.46 -3.12
CA ARG A 181 12.20 -11.86 -4.37
C ARG A 181 11.71 -10.99 -5.51
N GLN A 182 12.62 -10.58 -6.39
CA GLN A 182 12.26 -9.91 -7.63
C GLN A 182 11.71 -10.96 -8.61
N GLU A 183 10.45 -10.78 -9.03
CA GLU A 183 9.76 -11.67 -9.97
C GLU A 183 9.96 -11.25 -11.44
N GLY A 184 10.07 -9.95 -11.66
CA GLY A 184 10.15 -9.46 -13.02
C GLY A 184 10.42 -7.96 -13.14
N TYR A 185 10.52 -7.55 -14.40
CA TYR A 185 10.66 -6.17 -14.81
C TYR A 185 9.65 -5.89 -15.93
N LEU A 186 8.72 -4.98 -15.66
CA LEU A 186 7.65 -4.63 -16.59
C LEU A 186 8.00 -3.34 -17.29
N HIS A 187 8.35 -3.43 -18.57
CA HIS A 187 8.64 -2.26 -19.39
C HIS A 187 7.37 -1.48 -19.69
N ARG A 188 7.47 -0.14 -19.65
CA ARG A 188 6.39 0.79 -19.97
C ARG A 188 5.11 0.49 -19.18
N ALA A 189 5.28 0.23 -17.89
CA ALA A 189 4.24 -0.25 -16.99
C ALA A 189 3.13 0.78 -16.75
N LEU A 190 3.48 2.06 -16.69
CA LEU A 190 2.51 3.13 -16.51
C LEU A 190 2.98 4.44 -17.14
N ARG A 191 2.01 5.32 -17.41
CA ARG A 191 2.29 6.71 -17.85
C ARG A 191 1.76 7.67 -16.77
N TYR A 192 2.63 8.60 -16.37
CA TYR A 192 2.28 9.66 -15.45
C TYR A 192 3.00 10.96 -15.86
N ASN A 193 2.26 12.09 -15.96
CA ASN A 193 2.78 13.38 -16.43
C ASN A 193 3.60 13.25 -17.72
N ASP A 194 3.06 12.56 -18.72
CA ASP A 194 3.69 12.28 -20.03
C ASP A 194 4.99 11.47 -19.97
N VAL A 195 5.45 11.08 -18.78
CA VAL A 195 6.59 10.18 -18.59
C VAL A 195 6.09 8.75 -18.50
N VAL A 196 6.74 7.85 -19.23
CA VAL A 196 6.47 6.40 -19.15
C VAL A 196 7.49 5.77 -18.21
N TYR A 197 6.96 5.05 -17.20
CA TYR A 197 7.75 4.38 -16.19
C TYR A 197 7.71 2.87 -16.36
N ASP A 198 8.83 2.24 -16.04
CA ASP A 198 8.93 0.80 -15.87
C ASP A 198 8.70 0.44 -14.40
N ASN A 199 8.18 -0.77 -14.13
CA ASN A 199 8.03 -1.33 -12.80
C ASN A 199 8.93 -2.54 -12.58
N VAL A 200 9.43 -2.65 -11.37
CA VAL A 200 10.05 -3.87 -10.84
C VAL A 200 9.01 -4.58 -9.97
N LEU A 201 8.76 -5.84 -10.25
CA LEU A 201 7.78 -6.67 -9.56
C LEU A 201 8.48 -7.50 -8.49
N PHE A 202 7.93 -7.46 -7.27
CA PHE A 202 8.44 -8.21 -6.13
C PHE A 202 7.35 -9.06 -5.50
N SER A 203 7.74 -10.17 -4.87
CA SER A 203 6.85 -10.96 -4.03
C SER A 203 7.58 -11.57 -2.83
N LEU A 204 6.80 -11.89 -1.80
CA LEU A 204 7.20 -12.64 -0.63
C LEU A 204 6.15 -13.71 -0.36
N GLN A 205 6.57 -14.97 -0.25
CA GLN A 205 5.69 -16.09 0.05
C GLN A 205 5.73 -16.38 1.54
N ARG A 206 4.60 -16.86 2.09
CA ARG A 206 4.49 -17.20 3.53
C ARG A 206 5.52 -18.24 3.98
N ASP A 207 5.77 -19.24 3.15
CA ASP A 207 6.70 -20.34 3.42
C ASP A 207 8.19 -19.96 3.24
N GLU A 208 8.46 -18.79 2.64
CA GLU A 208 9.81 -18.23 2.49
C GLU A 208 10.23 -17.37 3.69
N VAL A 209 9.28 -17.01 4.59
CA VAL A 209 9.58 -16.25 5.80
C VAL A 209 10.07 -17.21 6.87
N ALA A 210 11.35 -17.05 7.30
CA ALA A 210 11.86 -17.81 8.43
C ALA A 210 11.01 -17.50 9.68
N PRO A 211 10.65 -18.51 10.49
CA PRO A 211 9.96 -18.24 11.75
C PRO A 211 10.86 -17.37 12.63
N LEU A 212 10.31 -16.25 13.11
CA LEU A 212 10.95 -15.34 14.06
C LEU A 212 11.14 -15.99 15.44
#